data_5641f01fc615a3e68930a16da645dcf9
#
_entry.id   5641f01fc615a3e68930a16da645dcf9
#
_cell.length_a   1.000
_cell.length_b   1.000
_cell.length_c   1.000
_cell.angle_alpha   90.00
_cell.angle_beta   90.00
_cell.angle_gamma   90.00
#
_symmetry.space_group_name_H-M   'P 1'
#
loop_
_entity.id
_entity.type
_entity.pdbx_description
1 polymer ?
#
loop_
_entity_poly.entity_id
_entity_poly.type
_entity_poly.pdbx_seq_one_letter_code
_entity_poly.pdbx_strand_id
1 'polypeptide(L)'
;TDYYGIESDYGTMADFQEFLDEAHTRGIRVILDYVMNHSSSQHPWFNQSQSSQNDFRDWYIWSETDPGFEGPWGQNVWHWSNGSYYYGLFWGGMPDLNYDHQPVRDEMMDIAQYWINLGVDGYRLDAIKYLDEDGAILEGTPETFEIIEELNDVVTAADEDAVLVGEVWSNTASVVPYVINDRLDLCFEFDLAGAILNAVDADAPGSFYSQLSTIQAAYPKLQYATFLTNHDINRVFDQLDNDEAKMKQAAAIYLTLPGVPFIYYGEELGMEGTGADEIKRRPMQWSAAANGGFTNGSPWIGLGSNFTTNNVAMMEEEPNSLLNFYKELIHLRNDLTPLRRGYALPLYGTADSVLHFIRIYENEAVATVINLGDAPATVAMDLPISTITAGDYVVTDMLAETILNDLGVSGNGSFSGWSPVEEIAPGEVKIFFIGSDSPLSLTQVLKENTQLELYPNPAEEVIFLKSESAEFIGSYQIFDASGRLLKSASAWGSTLTIPAGDLGRGIYFIRTDTNKGSLVKRFVVQ
;
A
#
# COMPACT_ATOMS: atom_id res chain seq x y z
N THR A 1 -2.16 28.05 -3.24
CA THR A 1 -2.10 29.45 -3.76
C THR A 1 -1.54 29.52 -5.18
N ASP A 2 -0.91 28.46 -5.67
CA ASP A 2 -0.37 28.32 -7.02
C ASP A 2 -0.41 26.83 -7.42
N TYR A 3 -1.08 26.50 -8.50
CA TYR A 3 -1.19 25.12 -8.98
C TYR A 3 -0.02 24.68 -9.88
N TYR A 4 0.82 25.63 -10.33
CA TYR A 4 1.93 25.35 -11.25
C TYR A 4 3.31 25.44 -10.57
N GLY A 5 3.37 25.79 -9.28
CA GLY A 5 4.60 26.03 -8.55
C GLY A 5 4.84 25.03 -7.42
N ILE A 6 6.10 24.94 -6.99
CA ILE A 6 6.48 24.25 -5.76
C ILE A 6 6.57 25.29 -4.63
N GLU A 7 5.96 24.97 -3.48
CA GLU A 7 6.08 25.81 -2.30
C GLU A 7 7.55 25.94 -1.88
N SER A 8 7.98 27.19 -1.66
CA SER A 8 9.39 27.52 -1.42
C SER A 8 10.01 26.80 -0.22
N ASP A 9 9.21 26.39 0.75
CA ASP A 9 9.66 25.62 1.91
C ASP A 9 10.06 24.17 1.54
N TYR A 10 9.58 23.65 0.42
CA TYR A 10 9.94 22.34 -0.13
C TYR A 10 11.07 22.39 -1.16
N GLY A 11 11.40 23.57 -1.68
CA GLY A 11 12.44 23.75 -2.67
C GLY A 11 11.97 24.44 -3.95
N THR A 12 12.67 24.17 -5.03
CA THR A 12 12.40 24.75 -6.35
C THR A 12 11.85 23.68 -7.31
N MET A 13 11.39 24.11 -8.49
CA MET A 13 11.00 23.18 -9.56
C MET A 13 12.17 22.27 -9.98
N ALA A 14 13.42 22.75 -9.91
CA ALA A 14 14.59 21.94 -10.20
C ALA A 14 14.83 20.84 -9.15
N ASP A 15 14.59 21.15 -7.86
CA ASP A 15 14.68 20.16 -6.77
C ASP A 15 13.58 19.10 -6.91
N PHE A 16 12.37 19.52 -7.33
CA PHE A 16 11.28 18.60 -7.60
C PHE A 16 11.58 17.66 -8.78
N GLN A 17 12.16 18.18 -9.87
CA GLN A 17 12.55 17.34 -11.01
C GLN A 17 13.66 16.35 -10.62
N GLU A 18 14.65 16.78 -9.84
CA GLU A 18 15.68 15.87 -9.30
C GLU A 18 15.04 14.77 -8.43
N PHE A 19 14.06 15.12 -7.59
CA PHE A 19 13.33 14.15 -6.79
C PHE A 19 12.59 13.11 -7.66
N LEU A 20 11.89 13.52 -8.72
CA LEU A 20 11.22 12.60 -9.66
C LEU A 20 12.23 11.66 -10.34
N ASP A 21 13.32 12.22 -10.89
CA ASP A 21 14.35 11.46 -11.59
C ASP A 21 15.00 10.41 -10.66
N GLU A 22 15.29 10.79 -9.42
CA GLU A 22 15.85 9.89 -8.41
C GLU A 22 14.86 8.81 -7.95
N ALA A 23 13.58 9.14 -7.82
CA ALA A 23 12.53 8.17 -7.51
C ALA A 23 12.39 7.14 -8.64
N HIS A 24 12.26 7.59 -9.88
CA HIS A 24 12.12 6.74 -11.06
C HIS A 24 13.35 5.84 -11.29
N THR A 25 14.57 6.35 -11.03
CA THR A 25 15.80 5.53 -11.10
C THR A 25 15.76 4.36 -10.13
N ARG A 26 15.04 4.50 -9.03
CA ARG A 26 14.81 3.43 -8.02
C ARG A 26 13.56 2.58 -8.28
N GLY A 27 12.84 2.85 -9.37
CA GLY A 27 11.58 2.18 -9.71
C GLY A 27 10.40 2.61 -8.83
N ILE A 28 10.49 3.79 -8.21
CA ILE A 28 9.42 4.37 -7.38
C ILE A 28 8.63 5.36 -8.24
N ARG A 29 7.33 5.18 -8.31
CA ARG A 29 6.40 6.09 -8.96
C ARG A 29 5.95 7.17 -7.98
N VAL A 30 5.69 8.37 -8.47
CA VAL A 30 5.33 9.54 -7.66
C VAL A 30 3.98 10.08 -8.12
N ILE A 31 2.99 10.06 -7.25
CA ILE A 31 1.70 10.72 -7.47
C ILE A 31 1.58 11.97 -6.60
N LEU A 32 0.91 12.98 -7.10
CA LEU A 32 0.66 14.22 -6.35
C LEU A 32 -0.75 14.22 -5.75
N ASP A 33 -0.88 14.93 -4.63
CA ASP A 33 -2.20 15.30 -4.11
C ASP A 33 -2.77 16.44 -4.95
N TYR A 34 -3.89 16.20 -5.64
CA TYR A 34 -4.51 17.17 -6.54
C TYR A 34 -5.86 17.63 -5.97
N VAL A 35 -5.86 18.87 -5.45
CA VAL A 35 -7.03 19.50 -4.85
C VAL A 35 -7.82 20.20 -5.94
N MET A 36 -8.82 19.51 -6.49
CA MET A 36 -9.67 20.05 -7.54
C MET A 36 -10.87 20.83 -7.02
N ASN A 37 -11.41 20.45 -5.84
CA ASN A 37 -12.66 21.00 -5.35
C ASN A 37 -12.58 22.49 -5.01
N HIS A 38 -11.50 22.96 -4.43
CA HIS A 38 -11.37 24.32 -3.90
C HIS A 38 -9.98 24.88 -4.08
N SER A 39 -9.85 26.20 -3.98
CA SER A 39 -8.56 26.84 -3.84
C SER A 39 -8.41 27.47 -2.45
N SER A 40 -7.20 27.99 -2.14
CA SER A 40 -7.04 28.87 -0.99
C SER A 40 -7.78 30.21 -1.23
N SER A 41 -8.38 30.78 -0.19
CA SER A 41 -8.86 32.17 -0.21
C SER A 41 -7.77 33.22 -0.48
N GLN A 42 -6.49 32.81 -0.42
CA GLN A 42 -5.33 33.65 -0.79
C GLN A 42 -4.93 33.46 -2.27
N HIS A 43 -5.55 32.55 -3.02
CA HIS A 43 -5.24 32.34 -4.41
C HIS A 43 -5.54 33.59 -5.25
N PRO A 44 -4.70 33.95 -6.22
CA PRO A 44 -4.94 35.10 -7.09
C PRO A 44 -6.32 35.09 -7.79
N TRP A 45 -6.82 33.93 -8.19
CA TRP A 45 -8.15 33.79 -8.78
C TRP A 45 -9.25 34.23 -7.82
N PHE A 46 -9.23 33.73 -6.58
CA PHE A 46 -10.23 34.12 -5.59
C PHE A 46 -10.13 35.60 -5.22
N ASN A 47 -8.93 36.13 -5.03
CA ASN A 47 -8.73 37.55 -4.74
C ASN A 47 -9.31 38.45 -5.83
N GLN A 48 -9.19 38.07 -7.11
CA GLN A 48 -9.76 38.79 -8.24
C GLN A 48 -11.28 38.60 -8.32
N SER A 49 -11.80 37.41 -8.04
CA SER A 49 -13.23 37.08 -8.08
C SER A 49 -14.09 37.88 -7.10
N GLN A 50 -13.48 38.42 -6.05
CA GLN A 50 -14.17 39.27 -5.07
C GLN A 50 -14.76 40.56 -5.70
N SER A 51 -14.32 40.94 -6.90
CA SER A 51 -14.91 42.02 -7.67
C SER A 51 -15.92 41.49 -8.69
N SER A 52 -17.16 41.97 -8.63
CA SER A 52 -18.20 41.58 -9.59
C SER A 52 -17.95 42.07 -11.02
N GLN A 53 -16.90 42.83 -11.26
CA GLN A 53 -16.50 43.36 -12.57
C GLN A 53 -15.24 42.64 -13.12
N ASN A 54 -14.85 41.52 -12.54
CA ASN A 54 -13.64 40.79 -12.90
C ASN A 54 -14.01 39.48 -13.65
N ASP A 55 -13.17 39.09 -14.60
CA ASP A 55 -13.37 37.86 -15.40
C ASP A 55 -13.29 36.58 -14.53
N PHE A 56 -12.66 36.65 -13.34
CA PHE A 56 -12.61 35.56 -12.37
C PHE A 56 -13.86 35.45 -11.47
N ARG A 57 -14.88 36.31 -11.63
CA ARG A 57 -16.07 36.27 -10.79
C ARG A 57 -16.75 34.91 -10.84
N ASP A 58 -16.94 34.37 -12.02
CA ASP A 58 -17.64 33.13 -12.28
C ASP A 58 -16.77 31.88 -12.05
N TRP A 59 -15.49 32.06 -11.66
CA TRP A 59 -14.60 30.96 -11.24
C TRP A 59 -14.97 30.35 -9.89
N TYR A 60 -15.78 31.08 -9.10
CA TYR A 60 -16.30 30.65 -7.81
C TYR A 60 -17.80 30.86 -7.74
N ILE A 61 -18.46 30.17 -6.83
CA ILE A 61 -19.91 30.22 -6.69
C ILE A 61 -20.28 31.39 -5.77
N TRP A 62 -20.97 32.41 -6.30
CA TRP A 62 -21.32 33.61 -5.56
C TRP A 62 -22.83 33.82 -5.48
N SER A 63 -23.31 34.40 -4.36
CA SER A 63 -24.71 34.82 -4.16
C SER A 63 -24.79 36.24 -3.58
N GLU A 64 -25.75 37.05 -4.03
CA GLU A 64 -25.98 38.38 -3.45
C GLU A 64 -26.63 38.33 -2.07
N THR A 65 -27.30 37.24 -1.73
CA THR A 65 -27.94 36.99 -0.44
C THR A 65 -27.46 35.65 0.12
N ASP A 66 -27.50 35.53 1.44
CA ASP A 66 -27.22 34.24 2.07
C ASP A 66 -28.27 33.20 1.68
N PRO A 67 -27.92 32.13 0.97
CA PRO A 67 -28.87 31.08 0.62
C PRO A 67 -29.38 30.25 1.81
N GLY A 68 -28.69 30.30 2.95
CA GLY A 68 -29.18 29.82 4.25
C GLY A 68 -29.24 28.31 4.43
N PHE A 69 -28.50 27.52 3.64
CA PHE A 69 -28.37 26.08 3.89
C PHE A 69 -27.00 25.74 4.49
N GLU A 70 -26.96 24.62 5.19
CA GLU A 70 -25.76 24.10 5.86
C GLU A 70 -25.14 22.96 5.05
N GLY A 71 -23.86 22.74 5.24
CA GLY A 71 -23.12 21.63 4.64
C GLY A 71 -23.40 20.28 5.31
N PRO A 72 -22.77 19.20 4.83
CA PRO A 72 -23.03 17.82 5.27
C PRO A 72 -22.82 17.58 6.78
N TRP A 73 -22.04 18.42 7.44
CA TRP A 73 -21.74 18.32 8.87
C TRP A 73 -22.46 19.39 9.71
N GLY A 74 -23.43 20.09 9.14
CA GLY A 74 -24.14 21.20 9.79
C GLY A 74 -23.30 22.48 9.90
N GLN A 75 -22.24 22.59 9.11
CA GLN A 75 -21.39 23.78 9.06
C GLN A 75 -21.96 24.80 8.08
N ASN A 76 -21.60 26.09 8.31
CA ASN A 76 -21.88 27.16 7.36
C ASN A 76 -21.01 27.00 6.11
N VAL A 77 -21.63 27.02 4.93
CA VAL A 77 -20.97 26.91 3.62
C VAL A 77 -21.01 28.19 2.81
N TRP A 78 -21.71 29.24 3.30
CA TRP A 78 -21.79 30.53 2.65
C TRP A 78 -21.07 31.59 3.48
N HIS A 79 -20.02 32.16 2.90
CA HIS A 79 -19.10 33.05 3.59
C HIS A 79 -19.16 34.45 2.99
N TRP A 80 -19.30 35.48 3.86
CA TRP A 80 -19.40 36.86 3.41
C TRP A 80 -18.05 37.43 2.97
N SER A 81 -18.02 38.06 1.78
CA SER A 81 -16.90 38.84 1.28
C SER A 81 -17.35 39.94 0.33
N ASN A 82 -16.85 41.15 0.51
CA ASN A 82 -17.02 42.34 -0.39
C ASN A 82 -18.45 42.58 -0.91
N GLY A 83 -19.48 42.38 -0.06
CA GLY A 83 -20.87 42.71 -0.40
C GLY A 83 -21.67 41.54 -0.97
N SER A 84 -21.11 40.34 -1.04
CA SER A 84 -21.82 39.11 -1.46
C SER A 84 -21.32 37.91 -0.69
N TYR A 85 -21.99 36.77 -0.85
CA TYR A 85 -21.59 35.49 -0.25
C TYR A 85 -20.92 34.62 -1.30
N TYR A 86 -19.87 33.88 -0.91
CA TYR A 86 -19.27 32.83 -1.73
C TYR A 86 -19.44 31.48 -1.07
N TYR A 87 -19.49 30.44 -1.89
CA TYR A 87 -19.57 29.07 -1.42
C TYR A 87 -18.19 28.53 -1.06
N GLY A 88 -18.10 27.82 0.04
CA GLY A 88 -16.90 27.13 0.52
C GLY A 88 -17.33 26.01 1.45
N LEU A 89 -17.44 24.79 0.91
CA LEU A 89 -18.00 23.62 1.60
C LEU A 89 -17.34 23.38 2.94
N PHE A 90 -16.00 23.35 2.96
CA PHE A 90 -15.22 23.02 4.16
C PHE A 90 -15.16 24.19 5.14
N TRP A 91 -14.75 25.34 4.68
CA TRP A 91 -14.71 26.59 5.48
C TRP A 91 -14.34 27.82 4.62
N GLY A 92 -14.50 29.01 5.15
CA GLY A 92 -14.26 30.25 4.41
C GLY A 92 -12.82 30.49 3.89
N GLY A 93 -11.84 29.71 4.33
CA GLY A 93 -10.49 29.75 3.77
C GLY A 93 -10.29 28.89 2.52
N MET A 94 -11.29 28.07 2.18
CA MET A 94 -11.30 27.12 1.06
C MET A 94 -12.52 27.39 0.18
N PRO A 95 -12.54 28.44 -0.67
CA PRO A 95 -13.62 28.70 -1.62
C PRO A 95 -13.64 27.64 -2.70
N ASP A 96 -14.83 27.08 -2.97
CA ASP A 96 -15.04 26.06 -3.97
C ASP A 96 -14.99 26.64 -5.38
N LEU A 97 -14.37 25.89 -6.30
CA LEU A 97 -14.27 26.23 -7.71
C LEU A 97 -15.59 25.92 -8.41
N ASN A 98 -16.00 26.77 -9.36
CA ASN A 98 -17.23 26.63 -10.08
C ASN A 98 -17.05 25.85 -11.38
N TYR A 99 -17.31 24.55 -11.37
CA TYR A 99 -17.17 23.69 -12.53
C TYR A 99 -18.28 23.85 -13.59
N ASP A 100 -19.37 24.58 -13.31
CA ASP A 100 -20.32 25.04 -14.32
C ASP A 100 -19.69 26.06 -15.28
N HIS A 101 -18.58 26.67 -14.88
CA HIS A 101 -17.84 27.62 -15.67
C HIS A 101 -16.73 26.94 -16.47
N GLN A 102 -16.91 26.77 -17.78
CA GLN A 102 -15.99 26.04 -18.66
C GLN A 102 -14.50 26.45 -18.50
N PRO A 103 -14.12 27.76 -18.36
CA PRO A 103 -12.74 28.14 -18.13
C PRO A 103 -12.11 27.54 -16.86
N VAL A 104 -12.88 27.21 -15.82
CA VAL A 104 -12.38 26.49 -14.63
C VAL A 104 -12.07 25.04 -14.99
N ARG A 105 -12.99 24.38 -15.72
CA ARG A 105 -12.74 23.00 -16.20
C ARG A 105 -11.48 22.94 -17.07
N ASP A 106 -11.40 23.79 -18.07
CA ASP A 106 -10.26 23.85 -18.99
C ASP A 106 -8.93 24.04 -18.22
N GLU A 107 -8.89 24.99 -17.28
CA GLU A 107 -7.69 25.27 -16.49
C GLU A 107 -7.29 24.11 -15.59
N MET A 108 -8.26 23.46 -14.91
CA MET A 108 -7.96 22.34 -14.04
C MET A 108 -7.47 21.11 -14.85
N MET A 109 -7.98 20.89 -16.06
CA MET A 109 -7.45 19.87 -16.97
C MET A 109 -6.05 20.21 -17.48
N ASP A 110 -5.78 21.49 -17.82
CA ASP A 110 -4.45 21.95 -18.20
C ASP A 110 -3.41 21.77 -17.08
N ILE A 111 -3.79 22.03 -15.82
CA ILE A 111 -2.94 21.78 -14.64
C ILE A 111 -2.62 20.28 -14.51
N ALA A 112 -3.65 19.43 -14.63
CA ALA A 112 -3.42 17.97 -14.56
C ALA A 112 -2.46 17.51 -15.66
N GLN A 113 -2.66 17.93 -16.89
CA GLN A 113 -1.78 17.60 -18.01
C GLN A 113 -0.36 18.13 -17.82
N TYR A 114 -0.22 19.34 -17.23
CA TYR A 114 1.08 19.96 -16.98
C TYR A 114 1.99 19.10 -16.08
N TRP A 115 1.48 18.62 -14.95
CA TRP A 115 2.27 17.81 -14.03
C TRP A 115 2.57 16.41 -14.56
N ILE A 116 1.64 15.76 -15.27
CA ILE A 116 1.91 14.49 -15.96
C ILE A 116 3.03 14.67 -17.00
N ASN A 117 2.99 15.75 -17.79
CA ASN A 117 4.04 16.05 -18.77
C ASN A 117 5.40 16.35 -18.12
N LEU A 118 5.45 16.74 -16.85
CA LEU A 118 6.69 16.89 -16.08
C LEU A 118 7.24 15.56 -15.54
N GLY A 119 6.47 14.47 -15.63
CA GLY A 119 6.88 13.13 -15.20
C GLY A 119 6.23 12.66 -13.89
N VAL A 120 5.17 13.32 -13.43
CA VAL A 120 4.34 12.81 -12.32
C VAL A 120 3.53 11.60 -12.81
N ASP A 121 3.47 10.53 -12.02
CA ASP A 121 2.87 9.25 -12.40
C ASP A 121 1.37 9.14 -12.04
N GLY A 122 0.72 10.23 -11.69
CA GLY A 122 -0.71 10.26 -11.36
C GLY A 122 -1.09 11.15 -10.18
N TYR A 123 -2.31 10.97 -9.67
CA TYR A 123 -2.87 11.83 -8.64
C TYR A 123 -3.61 11.07 -7.55
N ARG A 124 -3.49 11.56 -6.31
CA ARG A 124 -4.51 11.39 -5.29
C ARG A 124 -5.45 12.60 -5.36
N LEU A 125 -6.73 12.34 -5.57
CA LEU A 125 -7.73 13.38 -5.78
C LEU A 125 -8.45 13.69 -4.47
N ASP A 126 -8.15 14.88 -3.92
CA ASP A 126 -8.72 15.37 -2.67
C ASP A 126 -10.20 15.68 -2.83
N ALA A 127 -11.01 15.20 -1.88
CA ALA A 127 -12.43 15.56 -1.75
C ALA A 127 -13.25 15.46 -3.07
N ILE A 128 -12.88 14.54 -3.95
CA ILE A 128 -13.34 14.47 -5.36
C ILE A 128 -14.85 14.34 -5.50
N LYS A 129 -15.58 13.98 -4.47
CA LYS A 129 -17.03 13.83 -4.49
C LYS A 129 -17.81 15.15 -4.47
N TYR A 130 -17.15 16.27 -4.20
CA TYR A 130 -17.77 17.58 -3.99
C TYR A 130 -17.52 18.57 -5.13
N LEU A 131 -17.14 18.10 -6.33
CA LEU A 131 -16.80 18.99 -7.46
C LEU A 131 -17.96 19.81 -7.99
N ASP A 132 -19.20 19.35 -7.78
CA ASP A 132 -20.41 20.01 -8.26
C ASP A 132 -21.57 19.78 -7.30
N GLU A 133 -22.44 20.80 -7.16
CA GLU A 133 -23.65 20.80 -6.36
C GLU A 133 -24.88 21.09 -7.23
N ASP A 134 -25.91 20.24 -7.13
CA ASP A 134 -27.23 20.49 -7.71
C ASP A 134 -28.26 20.79 -6.61
N GLY A 135 -28.38 22.04 -6.26
CA GLY A 135 -29.29 22.53 -5.23
C GLY A 135 -28.96 21.99 -3.83
N ALA A 136 -29.69 21.00 -3.34
CA ALA A 136 -29.44 20.37 -2.04
C ALA A 136 -28.58 19.09 -2.14
N ILE A 137 -28.22 18.66 -3.33
CA ILE A 137 -27.30 17.55 -3.57
C ILE A 137 -25.91 18.15 -3.61
N LEU A 138 -25.13 17.86 -2.56
CA LEU A 138 -23.80 18.48 -2.36
C LEU A 138 -22.64 17.55 -2.77
N GLU A 139 -22.91 16.33 -3.21
CA GLU A 139 -21.88 15.35 -3.57
C GLU A 139 -22.40 14.37 -4.64
N GLY A 140 -21.50 13.89 -5.50
CA GLY A 140 -21.80 12.80 -6.44
C GLY A 140 -22.89 13.10 -7.45
N THR A 141 -22.98 14.33 -7.92
CA THR A 141 -23.89 14.75 -8.99
C THR A 141 -23.49 14.10 -10.32
N PRO A 142 -24.37 14.03 -11.30
CA PRO A 142 -23.98 13.61 -12.66
C PRO A 142 -22.81 14.42 -13.22
N GLU A 143 -22.77 15.74 -12.96
CA GLU A 143 -21.72 16.64 -13.40
C GLU A 143 -20.37 16.31 -12.74
N THR A 144 -20.35 15.99 -11.44
CA THR A 144 -19.15 15.48 -10.76
C THR A 144 -18.55 14.28 -11.51
N PHE A 145 -19.37 13.34 -11.95
CA PHE A 145 -18.88 12.17 -12.69
C PHE A 145 -18.39 12.52 -14.10
N GLU A 146 -19.01 13.48 -14.79
CA GLU A 146 -18.54 13.94 -16.10
C GLU A 146 -17.17 14.64 -15.99
N ILE A 147 -16.95 15.45 -14.95
CA ILE A 147 -15.65 16.09 -14.68
C ILE A 147 -14.56 15.05 -14.42
N ILE A 148 -14.89 14.00 -13.67
CA ILE A 148 -13.94 12.90 -13.38
C ILE A 148 -13.61 12.11 -14.66
N GLU A 149 -14.59 11.83 -15.51
CA GLU A 149 -14.38 11.18 -16.81
C GLU A 149 -13.49 12.04 -17.71
N GLU A 150 -13.72 13.36 -17.77
CA GLU A 150 -12.86 14.30 -18.51
C GLU A 150 -11.42 14.31 -17.98
N LEU A 151 -11.24 14.31 -16.65
CA LEU A 151 -9.92 14.22 -16.03
C LEU A 151 -9.20 12.93 -16.40
N ASN A 152 -9.89 11.79 -16.34
CA ASN A 152 -9.32 10.50 -16.73
C ASN A 152 -8.89 10.51 -18.21
N ASP A 153 -9.73 11.03 -19.09
CA ASP A 153 -9.40 11.13 -20.52
C ASP A 153 -8.13 11.97 -20.75
N VAL A 154 -8.01 13.11 -20.09
CA VAL A 154 -6.84 14.01 -20.20
C VAL A 154 -5.57 13.35 -19.65
N VAL A 155 -5.66 12.75 -18.47
CA VAL A 155 -4.51 12.10 -17.80
C VAL A 155 -4.04 10.88 -18.60
N THR A 156 -4.97 9.99 -18.98
CA THR A 156 -4.65 8.78 -19.75
C THR A 156 -4.12 9.10 -21.14
N ALA A 157 -4.59 10.19 -21.77
CA ALA A 157 -4.05 10.65 -23.06
C ALA A 157 -2.61 11.17 -22.94
N ALA A 158 -2.23 11.71 -21.78
CA ALA A 158 -0.87 12.18 -21.51
C ALA A 158 0.09 11.04 -21.10
N ASP A 159 -0.39 10.12 -20.26
CA ASP A 159 0.32 8.88 -19.85
C ASP A 159 -0.70 7.78 -19.54
N GLU A 160 -0.70 6.69 -20.33
CA GLU A 160 -1.60 5.55 -20.16
C GLU A 160 -1.35 4.72 -18.87
N ASP A 161 -0.17 4.87 -18.25
CA ASP A 161 0.22 4.20 -17.01
C ASP A 161 -0.02 5.09 -15.75
N ALA A 162 -0.49 6.34 -15.92
CA ALA A 162 -0.77 7.22 -14.80
C ALA A 162 -1.95 6.71 -13.96
N VAL A 163 -1.87 6.90 -12.63
CA VAL A 163 -2.85 6.36 -11.68
C VAL A 163 -3.67 7.48 -11.05
N LEU A 164 -5.00 7.31 -11.03
CA LEU A 164 -5.94 8.18 -10.33
C LEU A 164 -6.54 7.47 -9.12
N VAL A 165 -6.26 7.97 -7.91
CA VAL A 165 -6.84 7.46 -6.67
C VAL A 165 -7.69 8.53 -5.99
N GLY A 166 -8.99 8.26 -5.83
CA GLY A 166 -9.96 9.20 -5.28
C GLY A 166 -10.12 9.09 -3.76
N GLU A 167 -10.18 10.25 -3.11
CA GLU A 167 -10.70 10.32 -1.75
C GLU A 167 -12.21 10.56 -1.79
N VAL A 168 -12.95 9.50 -1.54
CA VAL A 168 -14.41 9.52 -1.41
C VAL A 168 -14.76 8.98 -0.02
N TRP A 169 -14.71 9.83 0.98
CA TRP A 169 -15.00 9.45 2.36
C TRP A 169 -16.51 9.20 2.52
N SER A 170 -16.91 7.97 2.26
CA SER A 170 -18.28 7.53 2.31
C SER A 170 -18.34 6.00 2.46
N ASN A 171 -19.55 5.43 2.54
CA ASN A 171 -19.72 3.98 2.55
C ASN A 171 -19.43 3.35 1.19
N THR A 172 -19.08 2.05 1.17
CA THR A 172 -18.73 1.29 -0.03
C THR A 172 -19.69 1.51 -1.21
N ALA A 173 -21.01 1.51 -0.98
CA ALA A 173 -21.99 1.67 -2.05
C ALA A 173 -21.95 3.05 -2.71
N SER A 174 -21.62 4.09 -1.96
CA SER A 174 -21.44 5.46 -2.46
C SER A 174 -20.09 5.67 -3.15
N VAL A 175 -19.06 4.88 -2.80
CA VAL A 175 -17.71 4.98 -3.39
C VAL A 175 -17.61 4.27 -4.74
N VAL A 176 -18.23 3.10 -4.90
CA VAL A 176 -18.15 2.28 -6.12
C VAL A 176 -18.43 3.05 -7.42
N PRO A 177 -19.44 3.97 -7.49
CA PRO A 177 -19.68 4.76 -8.70
C PRO A 177 -18.47 5.55 -9.24
N TYR A 178 -17.49 5.87 -8.39
CA TYR A 178 -16.30 6.63 -8.77
C TYR A 178 -15.22 5.77 -9.46
N VAL A 179 -15.27 4.43 -9.35
CA VAL A 179 -14.29 3.52 -9.96
C VAL A 179 -14.83 2.71 -11.13
N ILE A 180 -16.16 2.75 -11.37
CA ILE A 180 -16.77 2.09 -12.53
C ILE A 180 -16.85 3.05 -13.73
N ASN A 181 -17.01 2.50 -14.93
CA ASN A 181 -17.15 3.25 -16.19
C ASN A 181 -15.89 4.09 -16.54
N ASP A 182 -14.71 3.54 -16.28
CA ASP A 182 -13.42 4.15 -16.61
C ASP A 182 -13.23 5.56 -16.01
N ARG A 183 -13.64 5.75 -14.75
CA ARG A 183 -13.50 7.02 -14.01
C ARG A 183 -12.17 7.10 -13.28
N LEU A 184 -12.07 6.44 -12.13
CA LEU A 184 -10.86 6.40 -11.33
C LEU A 184 -10.33 4.95 -11.27
N ASP A 185 -9.02 4.78 -11.17
CA ASP A 185 -8.43 3.46 -11.00
C ASP A 185 -8.76 2.87 -9.64
N LEU A 186 -8.73 3.70 -8.60
CA LEU A 186 -8.89 3.32 -7.21
C LEU A 186 -9.65 4.38 -6.43
N CYS A 187 -10.35 3.95 -5.36
CA CYS A 187 -10.76 4.82 -4.26
C CYS A 187 -10.35 4.23 -2.92
N PHE A 188 -10.08 5.09 -1.93
CA PHE A 188 -9.82 4.66 -0.56
C PHE A 188 -11.08 4.05 0.07
N GLU A 189 -10.93 2.86 0.66
CA GLU A 189 -12.05 2.10 1.23
C GLU A 189 -12.11 2.29 2.75
N PHE A 190 -12.80 3.34 3.19
CA PHE A 190 -12.88 3.76 4.60
C PHE A 190 -13.64 2.76 5.49
N ASP A 191 -14.71 2.14 4.96
CA ASP A 191 -15.48 1.15 5.72
C ASP A 191 -14.63 -0.08 6.05
N LEU A 192 -13.74 -0.50 5.13
CA LEU A 192 -12.83 -1.61 5.38
C LEU A 192 -11.77 -1.24 6.41
N ALA A 193 -11.19 -0.04 6.33
CA ALA A 193 -10.24 0.46 7.31
C ALA A 193 -10.86 0.42 8.73
N GLY A 194 -12.08 0.96 8.87
CA GLY A 194 -12.84 0.90 10.11
C GLY A 194 -13.14 -0.52 10.58
N ALA A 195 -13.52 -1.43 9.67
CA ALA A 195 -13.80 -2.81 10.01
C ALA A 195 -12.55 -3.58 10.49
N ILE A 196 -11.38 -3.31 9.92
CA ILE A 196 -10.10 -3.90 10.34
C ILE A 196 -9.74 -3.41 11.75
N LEU A 197 -9.71 -2.09 11.96
CA LEU A 197 -9.36 -1.50 13.25
C LEU A 197 -10.31 -1.96 14.36
N ASN A 198 -11.62 -1.96 14.10
CA ASN A 198 -12.62 -2.44 15.05
C ASN A 198 -12.46 -3.94 15.38
N ALA A 199 -12.08 -4.78 14.40
CA ALA A 199 -11.86 -6.19 14.64
C ALA A 199 -10.65 -6.43 15.57
N VAL A 200 -9.57 -5.69 15.33
CA VAL A 200 -8.34 -5.78 16.15
C VAL A 200 -8.56 -5.19 17.54
N ASP A 201 -9.24 -4.04 17.65
CA ASP A 201 -9.53 -3.40 18.94
C ASP A 201 -10.45 -4.25 19.83
N ALA A 202 -11.48 -4.85 19.22
CA ALA A 202 -12.45 -5.70 19.92
C ALA A 202 -11.99 -7.14 20.16
N ASP A 203 -10.76 -7.50 19.75
CA ASP A 203 -10.19 -8.85 19.84
C ASP A 203 -11.08 -9.94 19.18
N ALA A 204 -11.85 -9.55 18.14
CA ALA A 204 -12.78 -10.42 17.43
C ALA A 204 -13.07 -9.94 15.98
N PRO A 205 -13.30 -10.85 15.02
CA PRO A 205 -13.54 -10.47 13.62
C PRO A 205 -14.71 -9.50 13.37
N GLY A 206 -15.71 -9.47 14.24
CA GLY A 206 -16.85 -8.53 14.18
C GLY A 206 -17.49 -8.45 12.79
N SER A 207 -17.58 -7.23 12.23
CA SER A 207 -18.16 -6.96 10.91
C SER A 207 -17.18 -7.18 9.75
N PHE A 208 -15.93 -7.55 9.99
CA PHE A 208 -14.88 -7.67 8.97
C PHE A 208 -15.30 -8.53 7.77
N TYR A 209 -15.83 -9.75 8.02
CA TYR A 209 -16.23 -10.65 6.94
C TYR A 209 -17.39 -10.12 6.10
N SER A 210 -18.37 -9.45 6.74
CA SER A 210 -19.49 -8.84 6.01
C SER A 210 -19.00 -7.67 5.14
N GLN A 211 -18.08 -6.86 5.65
CA GLN A 211 -17.49 -5.76 4.89
C GLN A 211 -16.64 -6.27 3.72
N LEU A 212 -15.78 -7.25 3.94
CA LEU A 212 -15.00 -7.88 2.87
C LEU A 212 -15.90 -8.45 1.77
N SER A 213 -16.99 -9.12 2.15
CA SER A 213 -17.97 -9.66 1.19
C SER A 213 -18.68 -8.55 0.40
N THR A 214 -19.05 -7.45 1.07
CA THR A 214 -19.66 -6.27 0.43
C THR A 214 -18.73 -5.68 -0.62
N ILE A 215 -17.48 -5.46 -0.30
CA ILE A 215 -16.46 -4.90 -1.20
C ILE A 215 -16.26 -5.81 -2.41
N GLN A 216 -16.05 -7.12 -2.20
CA GLN A 216 -15.83 -8.05 -3.29
C GLN A 216 -17.03 -8.22 -4.22
N ALA A 217 -18.25 -7.97 -3.74
CA ALA A 217 -19.45 -7.99 -4.56
C ALA A 217 -19.67 -6.69 -5.33
N ALA A 218 -19.17 -5.55 -4.82
CA ALA A 218 -19.47 -4.22 -5.33
C ALA A 218 -18.38 -3.67 -6.29
N TYR A 219 -17.11 -3.83 -5.93
CA TYR A 219 -16.01 -3.29 -6.72
C TYR A 219 -15.63 -4.16 -7.92
N PRO A 220 -15.16 -3.55 -9.03
CA PRO A 220 -14.36 -4.28 -10.00
C PRO A 220 -13.15 -4.92 -9.32
N LYS A 221 -12.60 -5.96 -9.92
CA LYS A 221 -11.52 -6.74 -9.31
C LYS A 221 -10.31 -5.86 -8.95
N LEU A 222 -9.98 -5.81 -7.67
CA LEU A 222 -8.82 -5.10 -7.08
C LEU A 222 -8.83 -3.57 -7.21
N GLN A 223 -9.88 -2.94 -7.68
CA GLN A 223 -9.96 -1.49 -7.90
C GLN A 223 -10.37 -0.72 -6.63
N TYR A 224 -9.75 -0.99 -5.51
CA TYR A 224 -9.88 -0.22 -4.28
C TYR A 224 -8.56 -0.15 -3.52
N ALA A 225 -8.35 0.93 -2.79
CA ALA A 225 -7.19 1.13 -1.96
C ALA A 225 -7.49 0.69 -0.52
N THR A 226 -6.72 -0.29 -0.02
CA THR A 226 -6.75 -0.68 1.39
C THR A 226 -5.78 0.19 2.18
N PHE A 227 -6.17 0.63 3.36
CA PHE A 227 -5.35 1.43 4.25
C PHE A 227 -5.89 1.30 5.67
N LEU A 228 -5.20 1.84 6.67
CA LEU A 228 -5.70 1.87 8.06
C LEU A 228 -6.07 3.29 8.47
N THR A 229 -5.19 4.25 8.23
CA THR A 229 -5.43 5.68 8.53
C THR A 229 -4.78 6.56 7.46
N ASN A 230 -5.07 7.86 7.56
CA ASN A 230 -4.45 8.90 6.75
C ASN A 230 -4.09 10.13 7.59
N HIS A 231 -3.75 11.24 6.95
CA HIS A 231 -3.38 12.50 7.60
C HIS A 231 -4.54 13.24 8.31
N ASP A 232 -5.80 12.81 8.12
CA ASP A 232 -7.01 13.38 8.73
C ASP A 232 -7.58 12.51 9.85
N ILE A 233 -7.14 11.26 9.95
CA ILE A 233 -7.57 10.31 10.96
C ILE A 233 -6.47 10.14 12.03
N ASN A 234 -6.86 9.88 13.29
CA ASN A 234 -5.90 9.56 14.35
C ASN A 234 -5.00 8.39 13.91
N ARG A 235 -3.72 8.45 14.25
CA ARG A 235 -2.78 7.39 13.89
C ARG A 235 -3.17 6.04 14.48
N VAL A 236 -2.87 4.96 13.76
CA VAL A 236 -3.25 3.58 14.12
C VAL A 236 -2.77 3.22 15.51
N PHE A 237 -1.52 3.59 15.86
CA PHE A 237 -0.93 3.26 17.15
C PHE A 237 -1.76 3.77 18.32
N ASP A 238 -2.25 5.04 18.24
CA ASP A 238 -3.14 5.60 19.27
C ASP A 238 -4.53 4.93 19.29
N GLN A 239 -5.04 4.50 18.12
CA GLN A 239 -6.34 3.85 18.03
C GLN A 239 -6.33 2.42 18.57
N LEU A 240 -5.16 1.80 18.63
CA LEU A 240 -4.94 0.44 19.14
C LEU A 240 -4.19 0.45 20.48
N ASP A 241 -4.47 1.46 21.32
CA ASP A 241 -3.95 1.58 22.71
C ASP A 241 -2.42 1.53 22.84
N ASN A 242 -1.71 1.91 21.79
CA ASN A 242 -0.26 1.83 21.68
C ASN A 242 0.29 0.38 21.80
N ASP A 243 -0.48 -0.59 21.35
CA ASP A 243 -0.13 -2.00 21.37
C ASP A 243 0.52 -2.43 20.04
N GLU A 244 1.80 -2.78 20.07
CA GLU A 244 2.55 -3.24 18.89
C GLU A 244 2.04 -4.57 18.33
N ALA A 245 1.51 -5.47 19.16
CA ALA A 245 0.95 -6.72 18.69
C ALA A 245 -0.33 -6.46 17.88
N LYS A 246 -1.20 -5.57 18.34
CA LYS A 246 -2.39 -5.12 17.61
C LYS A 246 -2.02 -4.40 16.29
N MET A 247 -0.94 -3.61 16.29
CA MET A 247 -0.41 -3.02 15.05
C MET A 247 -0.01 -4.08 14.03
N LYS A 248 0.71 -5.12 14.46
CA LYS A 248 1.11 -6.25 13.59
C LYS A 248 -0.10 -7.02 13.05
N GLN A 249 -1.14 -7.22 13.86
CA GLN A 249 -2.39 -7.83 13.41
C GLN A 249 -3.06 -7.00 12.33
N ALA A 250 -3.25 -5.70 12.55
CA ALA A 250 -3.88 -4.78 11.58
C ALA A 250 -3.07 -4.74 10.27
N ALA A 251 -1.74 -4.63 10.36
CA ALA A 251 -0.83 -4.68 9.21
C ALA A 251 -0.98 -5.98 8.42
N ALA A 252 -0.99 -7.12 9.10
CA ALA A 252 -1.13 -8.43 8.46
C ALA A 252 -2.48 -8.56 7.72
N ILE A 253 -3.56 -8.02 8.28
CA ILE A 253 -4.87 -8.05 7.63
C ILE A 253 -4.80 -7.27 6.32
N TYR A 254 -4.55 -5.95 6.34
CA TYR A 254 -4.72 -5.14 5.13
C TYR A 254 -3.64 -5.37 4.06
N LEU A 255 -2.40 -5.69 4.46
CA LEU A 255 -1.32 -6.00 3.51
C LEU A 255 -1.49 -7.37 2.83
N THR A 256 -2.30 -8.27 3.37
CA THR A 256 -2.61 -9.56 2.73
C THR A 256 -3.98 -9.60 2.05
N LEU A 257 -4.86 -8.60 2.25
CA LEU A 257 -6.14 -8.47 1.57
C LEU A 257 -6.00 -8.14 0.06
N PRO A 258 -7.05 -8.37 -0.76
CA PRO A 258 -7.14 -7.82 -2.11
C PRO A 258 -7.16 -6.28 -2.09
N GLY A 259 -6.96 -5.66 -3.25
CA GLY A 259 -6.84 -4.21 -3.40
C GLY A 259 -5.39 -3.73 -3.43
N VAL A 260 -5.17 -2.44 -3.45
CA VAL A 260 -3.85 -1.81 -3.46
C VAL A 260 -3.60 -1.19 -2.09
N PRO A 261 -2.60 -1.66 -1.32
CA PRO A 261 -2.35 -1.13 0.01
C PRO A 261 -1.65 0.22 -0.01
N PHE A 262 -2.12 1.14 0.83
CA PHE A 262 -1.51 2.42 1.12
C PHE A 262 -1.10 2.47 2.58
N ILE A 263 0.13 2.91 2.84
CA ILE A 263 0.71 3.05 4.18
C ILE A 263 0.82 4.54 4.47
N TYR A 264 0.22 5.00 5.56
CA TYR A 264 0.47 6.36 6.03
C TYR A 264 1.85 6.39 6.70
N TYR A 265 2.74 7.32 6.28
CA TYR A 265 4.13 7.36 6.76
C TYR A 265 4.22 7.33 8.29
N GLY A 266 5.14 6.52 8.81
CA GLY A 266 5.35 6.34 10.25
C GLY A 266 4.38 5.37 10.92
N GLU A 267 3.40 4.82 10.19
CA GLU A 267 2.56 3.72 10.66
C GLU A 267 3.42 2.50 11.00
N GLU A 268 4.39 2.20 10.14
CA GLU A 268 5.38 1.12 10.28
C GLU A 268 6.34 1.30 11.48
N LEU A 269 6.34 2.49 12.08
CA LEU A 269 7.11 2.76 13.31
C LEU A 269 6.21 2.82 14.55
N GLY A 270 4.89 2.80 14.40
CA GLY A 270 3.97 3.10 15.50
C GLY A 270 4.10 4.56 15.96
N MET A 271 4.16 5.52 15.03
CA MET A 271 4.14 6.95 15.37
C MET A 271 2.81 7.34 16.01
N GLU A 272 2.90 8.18 17.04
CA GLU A 272 1.76 8.73 17.78
C GLU A 272 1.20 9.99 17.14
N GLY A 273 -0.13 10.18 17.19
CA GLY A 273 -0.81 11.39 16.76
C GLY A 273 -2.33 11.29 16.83
N THR A 274 -2.92 12.02 17.79
CA THR A 274 -4.37 12.08 18.00
C THR A 274 -4.86 13.50 18.22
N GLY A 275 -6.10 13.79 17.81
CA GLY A 275 -6.74 15.09 17.99
C GLY A 275 -6.51 16.06 16.84
N ALA A 276 -5.82 17.17 17.05
CA ALA A 276 -5.59 18.19 16.02
C ALA A 276 -4.76 17.64 14.83
N ASP A 277 -5.01 18.16 13.63
CA ASP A 277 -4.40 17.66 12.39
C ASP A 277 -2.87 17.75 12.41
N GLU A 278 -2.33 18.82 12.97
CA GLU A 278 -0.89 19.00 13.10
C GLU A 278 -0.23 17.85 13.87
N ILE A 279 -0.91 17.32 14.88
CA ILE A 279 -0.39 16.23 15.73
C ILE A 279 -0.32 14.91 14.93
N LYS A 280 -1.26 14.66 14.04
CA LYS A 280 -1.27 13.49 13.15
C LYS A 280 -0.17 13.57 12.08
N ARG A 281 0.28 14.79 11.74
CA ARG A 281 1.22 15.10 10.64
C ARG A 281 2.62 15.46 11.13
N ARG A 282 3.05 14.92 12.28
CA ARG A 282 4.38 15.12 12.86
C ARG A 282 5.50 14.67 11.93
N PRO A 283 6.69 15.28 12.02
CA PRO A 283 7.85 14.85 11.25
C PRO A 283 8.19 13.37 11.45
N MET A 284 8.69 12.73 10.39
CA MET A 284 9.13 11.32 10.41
C MET A 284 10.25 11.11 11.44
N GLN A 285 10.21 9.99 12.15
CA GLN A 285 11.15 9.60 13.20
C GLN A 285 12.28 8.75 12.61
N TRP A 286 13.34 9.39 12.06
CA TRP A 286 14.45 8.68 11.44
C TRP A 286 15.43 8.07 12.46
N SER A 287 15.63 8.73 13.61
CA SER A 287 16.57 8.29 14.64
C SER A 287 16.24 8.87 16.02
N ALA A 288 16.93 8.41 17.06
CA ALA A 288 16.86 8.99 18.41
C ALA A 288 17.64 10.32 18.58
N ALA A 289 18.24 10.86 17.50
CA ALA A 289 18.96 12.11 17.52
C ALA A 289 18.02 13.32 17.71
N ALA A 290 18.60 14.52 17.90
CA ALA A 290 17.82 15.76 17.99
C ALA A 290 16.89 15.91 16.77
N ASN A 291 15.66 16.36 17.01
CA ASN A 291 14.61 16.49 15.99
C ASN A 291 14.31 15.17 15.23
N GLY A 292 14.55 14.01 15.84
CA GLY A 292 14.31 12.69 15.22
C GLY A 292 15.19 12.40 14.01
N GLY A 293 16.27 13.16 13.78
CA GLY A 293 17.06 13.11 12.55
C GLY A 293 16.34 13.70 11.31
N PHE A 294 15.16 14.32 11.50
CA PHE A 294 14.36 14.87 10.41
C PHE A 294 14.94 16.18 9.86
N THR A 295 15.39 17.08 10.74
CA THR A 295 15.93 18.39 10.35
C THR A 295 17.05 18.86 11.27
N ASN A 296 17.97 19.65 10.71
CA ASN A 296 18.99 20.38 11.49
C ASN A 296 18.46 21.71 12.05
N GLY A 297 17.29 22.17 11.57
CA GLY A 297 16.59 23.38 12.05
C GLY A 297 15.56 23.06 13.14
N SER A 298 14.61 23.95 13.32
CA SER A 298 13.44 23.68 14.17
C SER A 298 12.36 23.01 13.33
N PRO A 299 11.83 21.86 13.75
CA PRO A 299 10.69 21.26 13.06
C PRO A 299 9.45 22.16 13.25
N TRP A 300 8.52 22.11 12.28
CA TRP A 300 7.29 22.91 12.32
C TRP A 300 6.39 22.54 13.51
N ILE A 301 6.47 21.29 13.98
CA ILE A 301 5.82 20.78 15.19
C ILE A 301 6.73 19.75 15.88
N GLY A 302 6.55 19.54 17.18
CA GLY A 302 7.32 18.57 17.95
C GLY A 302 7.06 17.12 17.53
N LEU A 303 8.05 16.26 17.73
CA LEU A 303 7.96 14.81 17.50
C LEU A 303 6.98 14.11 18.44
N GLY A 304 6.62 12.88 18.14
CA GLY A 304 5.92 11.98 19.06
C GLY A 304 6.75 11.70 20.32
N SER A 305 6.10 11.33 21.41
CA SER A 305 6.80 11.08 22.70
C SER A 305 7.71 9.85 22.62
N ASN A 306 7.40 8.92 21.71
CA ASN A 306 8.09 7.65 21.52
C ASN A 306 9.25 7.69 20.51
N PHE A 307 9.64 8.84 19.95
CA PHE A 307 10.66 8.92 18.89
C PHE A 307 12.04 8.39 19.28
N THR A 308 12.34 8.32 20.58
CA THR A 308 13.62 7.78 21.07
C THR A 308 13.71 6.25 21.00
N THR A 309 12.58 5.56 20.88
CA THR A 309 12.46 4.12 20.77
C THR A 309 11.89 3.68 19.42
N ASN A 310 10.86 4.37 18.95
CA ASN A 310 10.14 4.09 17.72
C ASN A 310 10.69 4.97 16.59
N ASN A 311 11.79 4.54 15.98
CA ASN A 311 12.44 5.25 14.89
C ASN A 311 13.13 4.26 13.93
N VAL A 312 13.36 4.69 12.69
CA VAL A 312 13.91 3.84 11.63
C VAL A 312 15.23 3.20 12.06
N ALA A 313 16.20 4.01 12.55
CA ALA A 313 17.54 3.53 12.85
C ALA A 313 17.59 2.43 13.92
N MET A 314 16.73 2.51 14.95
CA MET A 314 16.66 1.49 15.99
C MET A 314 15.88 0.27 15.54
N MET A 315 14.75 0.48 14.85
CA MET A 315 13.86 -0.61 14.47
C MET A 315 14.41 -1.44 13.31
N GLU A 316 15.29 -0.90 12.46
CA GLU A 316 16.00 -1.68 11.45
C GLU A 316 16.94 -2.75 12.04
N GLU A 317 17.56 -2.45 13.17
CA GLU A 317 18.47 -3.37 13.86
C GLU A 317 17.75 -4.44 14.71
N GLU A 318 16.44 -4.24 15.01
CA GLU A 318 15.65 -5.15 15.82
C GLU A 318 14.81 -6.09 14.92
N PRO A 319 15.19 -7.39 14.80
CA PRO A 319 14.55 -8.30 13.85
C PRO A 319 13.03 -8.43 13.99
N ASN A 320 12.52 -8.33 15.22
CA ASN A 320 11.08 -8.48 15.50
C ASN A 320 10.33 -7.15 15.60
N SER A 321 10.95 -6.03 15.20
CA SER A 321 10.32 -4.72 15.24
C SER A 321 9.10 -4.63 14.30
N LEU A 322 8.23 -3.68 14.57
CA LEU A 322 7.09 -3.38 13.70
C LEU A 322 7.56 -3.02 12.28
N LEU A 323 8.61 -2.21 12.13
CA LEU A 323 9.20 -1.85 10.84
C LEU A 323 9.63 -3.08 10.03
N ASN A 324 10.37 -4.01 10.65
CA ASN A 324 10.82 -5.21 9.96
C ASN A 324 9.66 -6.15 9.62
N PHE A 325 8.62 -6.18 10.45
CA PHE A 325 7.39 -6.92 10.15
C PHE A 325 6.64 -6.33 8.94
N TYR A 326 6.52 -5.00 8.82
CA TYR A 326 5.98 -4.35 7.62
C TYR A 326 6.80 -4.68 6.38
N LYS A 327 8.13 -4.59 6.46
CA LYS A 327 9.03 -4.97 5.36
C LYS A 327 8.80 -6.42 4.92
N GLU A 328 8.68 -7.35 5.86
CA GLU A 328 8.43 -8.76 5.58
C GLU A 328 7.07 -8.96 4.86
N LEU A 329 6.00 -8.36 5.35
CA LEU A 329 4.68 -8.45 4.71
C LEU A 329 4.66 -7.85 3.29
N ILE A 330 5.34 -6.72 3.08
CA ILE A 330 5.46 -6.08 1.76
C ILE A 330 6.23 -7.00 0.80
N HIS A 331 7.33 -7.62 1.25
CA HIS A 331 8.07 -8.59 0.43
C HIS A 331 7.22 -9.81 0.11
N LEU A 332 6.55 -10.41 1.10
CA LEU A 332 5.63 -11.54 0.86
C LEU A 332 4.54 -11.17 -0.16
N ARG A 333 3.95 -9.96 -0.05
CA ARG A 333 2.96 -9.51 -1.02
C ARG A 333 3.53 -9.37 -2.42
N ASN A 334 4.74 -8.86 -2.57
CA ASN A 334 5.40 -8.69 -3.87
C ASN A 334 5.83 -10.02 -4.49
N ASP A 335 6.20 -11.01 -3.68
CA ASP A 335 6.70 -12.29 -4.15
C ASP A 335 5.58 -13.29 -4.45
N LEU A 336 4.48 -13.26 -3.67
CA LEU A 336 3.40 -14.25 -3.78
C LEU A 336 2.25 -13.75 -4.66
N THR A 337 2.08 -14.38 -5.81
CA THR A 337 1.02 -14.02 -6.78
C THR A 337 -0.39 -14.03 -6.17
N PRO A 338 -0.79 -14.98 -5.29
CA PRO A 338 -2.09 -14.93 -4.65
C PRO A 338 -2.34 -13.62 -3.87
N LEU A 339 -1.31 -13.04 -3.22
CA LEU A 339 -1.46 -11.77 -2.50
C LEU A 339 -1.61 -10.57 -3.43
N ARG A 340 -0.96 -10.58 -4.60
CA ARG A 340 -1.06 -9.50 -5.58
C ARG A 340 -2.35 -9.56 -6.39
N ARG A 341 -2.76 -10.74 -6.85
CA ARG A 341 -3.78 -10.93 -7.91
C ARG A 341 -4.96 -11.81 -7.52
N GLY A 342 -4.85 -12.55 -6.40
CA GLY A 342 -5.86 -13.49 -5.95
C GLY A 342 -7.13 -12.80 -5.46
N TYR A 343 -8.25 -13.51 -5.52
CA TYR A 343 -9.47 -13.13 -4.80
C TYR A 343 -9.40 -13.68 -3.36
N ALA A 344 -10.19 -13.12 -2.45
CA ALA A 344 -10.25 -13.61 -1.08
C ALA A 344 -11.53 -14.40 -0.84
N LEU A 345 -11.42 -15.44 -0.02
CA LEU A 345 -12.57 -16.15 0.57
C LEU A 345 -12.42 -16.19 2.09
N PRO A 346 -13.52 -16.10 2.85
CA PRO A 346 -13.48 -16.43 4.26
C PRO A 346 -13.16 -17.91 4.42
N LEU A 347 -12.32 -18.26 5.37
CA LEU A 347 -12.25 -19.59 5.92
C LEU A 347 -13.27 -19.71 7.04
N TYR A 348 -13.76 -20.92 7.30
CA TYR A 348 -14.69 -21.18 8.40
C TYR A 348 -13.97 -21.96 9.48
N GLY A 349 -13.96 -21.47 10.69
CA GLY A 349 -13.21 -22.07 11.81
C GLY A 349 -14.03 -22.12 13.08
N THR A 350 -13.48 -22.77 14.11
CA THR A 350 -14.18 -23.04 15.38
C THR A 350 -13.90 -22.00 16.48
N ALA A 351 -12.90 -21.13 16.31
CA ALA A 351 -12.49 -20.14 17.31
C ALA A 351 -13.02 -18.75 16.95
N ASP A 352 -13.88 -18.20 17.80
CA ASP A 352 -14.53 -16.89 17.58
C ASP A 352 -13.57 -15.70 17.60
N SER A 353 -12.41 -15.84 18.26
CA SER A 353 -11.37 -14.80 18.31
C SER A 353 -10.36 -14.86 17.16
N VAL A 354 -10.46 -15.87 16.28
CA VAL A 354 -9.50 -16.01 15.16
C VAL A 354 -10.07 -15.46 13.88
N LEU A 355 -9.37 -14.48 13.32
CA LEU A 355 -9.63 -13.97 11.99
C LEU A 355 -8.84 -14.77 10.96
N HIS A 356 -9.51 -15.30 9.96
CA HIS A 356 -8.86 -16.10 8.93
C HIS A 356 -9.54 -15.97 7.57
N PHE A 357 -8.73 -15.80 6.54
CA PHE A 357 -9.17 -15.78 5.16
C PHE A 357 -8.08 -16.36 4.25
N ILE A 358 -8.46 -16.71 3.03
CA ILE A 358 -7.54 -17.27 2.04
C ILE A 358 -7.60 -16.46 0.75
N ARG A 359 -6.43 -16.12 0.20
CA ARG A 359 -6.22 -15.52 -1.11
C ARG A 359 -5.90 -16.60 -2.11
N ILE A 360 -6.61 -16.66 -3.22
CA ILE A 360 -6.47 -17.73 -4.23
C ILE A 360 -6.19 -17.12 -5.58
N TYR A 361 -5.16 -17.62 -6.25
CA TYR A 361 -4.84 -17.35 -7.65
C TYR A 361 -4.44 -18.65 -8.34
N GLU A 362 -5.25 -19.12 -9.31
CA GLU A 362 -5.08 -20.40 -9.97
C GLU A 362 -4.99 -21.57 -8.96
N ASN A 363 -3.86 -22.26 -8.89
CA ASN A 363 -3.61 -23.39 -7.98
C ASN A 363 -2.68 -23.02 -6.81
N GLU A 364 -2.47 -21.75 -6.57
CA GLU A 364 -1.73 -21.27 -5.42
C GLU A 364 -2.66 -20.50 -4.48
N ALA A 365 -2.41 -20.60 -3.20
CA ALA A 365 -3.15 -19.85 -2.22
C ALA A 365 -2.26 -19.34 -1.06
N VAL A 366 -2.75 -18.31 -0.40
CA VAL A 366 -2.17 -17.82 0.86
C VAL A 366 -3.28 -17.67 1.88
N ALA A 367 -3.19 -18.41 2.98
CA ALA A 367 -4.10 -18.27 4.11
C ALA A 367 -3.45 -17.36 5.18
N THR A 368 -4.15 -16.31 5.56
CA THR A 368 -3.81 -15.43 6.69
C THR A 368 -4.68 -15.83 7.87
N VAL A 369 -4.05 -16.13 9.00
CA VAL A 369 -4.71 -16.60 10.22
C VAL A 369 -4.16 -15.81 11.41
N ILE A 370 -5.03 -15.14 12.15
CA ILE A 370 -4.64 -14.22 13.22
C ILE A 370 -5.48 -14.52 14.46
N ASN A 371 -4.84 -14.84 15.57
CA ASN A 371 -5.52 -14.90 16.84
C ASN A 371 -5.60 -13.49 17.44
N LEU A 372 -6.77 -12.86 17.33
CA LEU A 372 -7.02 -11.53 17.86
C LEU A 372 -7.17 -11.55 19.40
N GLY A 373 -7.51 -12.71 19.99
CA GLY A 373 -7.80 -12.85 21.40
C GLY A 373 -6.57 -12.93 22.30
N ASP A 374 -6.83 -12.90 23.60
CA ASP A 374 -5.85 -12.92 24.69
C ASP A 374 -5.50 -14.32 25.22
N ALA A 375 -6.08 -15.38 24.62
CA ALA A 375 -5.83 -16.77 24.95
C ALA A 375 -5.38 -17.58 23.71
N PRO A 376 -4.57 -18.65 23.88
CA PRO A 376 -4.22 -19.55 22.79
C PRO A 376 -5.47 -20.15 22.15
N ALA A 377 -5.48 -20.28 20.83
CA ALA A 377 -6.60 -20.79 20.06
C ALA A 377 -6.20 -22.00 19.20
N THR A 378 -6.96 -23.08 19.30
CA THR A 378 -6.88 -24.21 18.35
C THR A 378 -7.65 -23.86 17.09
N VAL A 379 -7.05 -24.05 15.92
CA VAL A 379 -7.66 -23.68 14.64
C VAL A 379 -7.86 -24.91 13.78
N ALA A 380 -9.11 -25.18 13.44
CA ALA A 380 -9.49 -26.13 12.41
C ALA A 380 -10.34 -25.40 11.37
N MET A 381 -9.87 -25.30 10.14
CA MET A 381 -10.43 -24.45 9.10
C MET A 381 -11.06 -25.27 7.98
N ASP A 382 -12.20 -24.79 7.49
CA ASP A 382 -12.94 -25.35 6.37
C ASP A 382 -12.98 -24.33 5.22
N LEU A 383 -12.80 -24.84 3.99
CA LEU A 383 -13.09 -24.13 2.75
C LEU A 383 -14.11 -24.95 1.96
N PRO A 384 -15.38 -24.53 1.86
CA PRO A 384 -16.43 -25.33 1.26
C PRO A 384 -16.27 -25.52 -0.25
N ILE A 385 -15.73 -24.51 -0.95
CA ILE A 385 -15.55 -24.50 -2.40
C ILE A 385 -14.48 -23.46 -2.78
N SER A 386 -13.68 -23.78 -3.80
CA SER A 386 -12.76 -22.82 -4.43
C SER A 386 -12.43 -23.22 -5.87
N THR A 387 -11.55 -22.46 -6.51
CA THR A 387 -11.04 -22.77 -7.86
C THR A 387 -9.77 -23.63 -7.85
N ILE A 388 -9.24 -23.95 -6.66
CA ILE A 388 -8.05 -24.81 -6.54
C ILE A 388 -8.39 -26.21 -7.04
N THR A 389 -7.54 -26.81 -7.87
CA THR A 389 -7.75 -28.16 -8.38
C THR A 389 -7.55 -29.20 -7.26
N ALA A 390 -8.18 -30.38 -7.42
CA ALA A 390 -7.98 -31.48 -6.48
C ALA A 390 -6.52 -31.96 -6.48
N GLY A 391 -5.97 -32.23 -5.31
CA GLY A 391 -4.60 -32.72 -5.15
C GLY A 391 -4.06 -32.48 -3.74
N ASP A 392 -2.83 -32.90 -3.54
CA ASP A 392 -2.08 -32.63 -2.33
C ASP A 392 -1.16 -31.43 -2.58
N TYR A 393 -1.17 -30.47 -1.66
CA TYR A 393 -0.44 -29.20 -1.74
C TYR A 393 0.51 -29.06 -0.58
N VAL A 394 1.73 -28.64 -0.87
CA VAL A 394 2.72 -28.28 0.15
C VAL A 394 2.24 -27.03 0.88
N VAL A 395 2.27 -27.07 2.21
CA VAL A 395 1.97 -25.94 3.07
C VAL A 395 3.24 -25.40 3.66
N THR A 396 3.44 -24.09 3.58
CA THR A 396 4.60 -23.41 4.12
C THR A 396 4.16 -22.27 5.03
N ASP A 397 4.60 -22.28 6.30
CA ASP A 397 4.50 -21.11 7.18
C ASP A 397 5.56 -20.09 6.74
N MET A 398 5.10 -18.98 6.18
CA MET A 398 5.97 -17.99 5.55
C MET A 398 6.72 -17.12 6.57
N LEU A 399 6.14 -16.88 7.74
CA LEU A 399 6.77 -16.11 8.81
C LEU A 399 7.76 -16.96 9.63
N ALA A 400 7.45 -18.24 9.82
CA ALA A 400 8.35 -19.18 10.51
C ALA A 400 9.36 -19.85 9.57
N GLU A 401 9.25 -19.63 8.25
CA GLU A 401 10.07 -20.27 7.21
C GLU A 401 10.13 -21.81 7.34
N THR A 402 8.98 -22.44 7.59
CA THR A 402 8.90 -23.90 7.79
C THR A 402 7.89 -24.56 6.87
N ILE A 403 8.25 -25.73 6.34
CA ILE A 403 7.34 -26.59 5.57
C ILE A 403 6.56 -27.46 6.57
N LEU A 404 5.26 -27.44 6.42
CA LEU A 404 4.32 -28.19 7.25
C LEU A 404 3.78 -29.42 6.53
N ASN A 405 2.83 -30.12 7.16
CA ASN A 405 2.13 -31.24 6.53
C ASN A 405 1.32 -30.78 5.32
N ASP A 406 1.28 -31.61 4.27
CA ASP A 406 0.53 -31.32 3.06
C ASP A 406 -0.98 -31.17 3.33
N LEU A 407 -1.61 -30.32 2.51
CA LEU A 407 -3.05 -30.11 2.50
C LEU A 407 -3.69 -30.87 1.33
N GLY A 408 -4.59 -31.82 1.62
CA GLY A 408 -5.41 -32.47 0.61
C GLY A 408 -6.61 -31.59 0.21
N VAL A 409 -6.73 -31.28 -1.08
CA VAL A 409 -7.85 -30.52 -1.67
C VAL A 409 -8.73 -31.44 -2.49
N SER A 410 -10.05 -31.38 -2.27
CA SER A 410 -11.06 -32.22 -2.94
C SER A 410 -11.44 -31.67 -4.33
N GLY A 411 -12.24 -32.44 -5.11
CA GLY A 411 -12.57 -32.18 -6.51
C GLY A 411 -13.32 -30.86 -6.80
N ASN A 412 -13.92 -30.25 -5.80
CA ASN A 412 -14.56 -28.91 -5.89
C ASN A 412 -13.71 -27.80 -5.28
N GLY A 413 -12.42 -28.06 -5.06
CA GLY A 413 -11.51 -27.10 -4.44
C GLY A 413 -11.73 -26.89 -2.94
N SER A 414 -12.38 -27.86 -2.26
CA SER A 414 -12.68 -27.78 -0.82
C SER A 414 -11.67 -28.55 0.02
N PHE A 415 -11.58 -28.13 1.28
CA PHE A 415 -10.96 -28.91 2.36
C PHE A 415 -11.74 -28.70 3.67
N SER A 416 -11.58 -29.63 4.63
CA SER A 416 -12.25 -29.55 5.92
C SER A 416 -11.33 -30.00 7.05
N GLY A 417 -11.46 -29.35 8.20
CA GLY A 417 -10.69 -29.62 9.40
C GLY A 417 -9.19 -29.37 9.26
N TRP A 418 -8.79 -28.47 8.34
CA TRP A 418 -7.38 -28.15 8.16
C TRP A 418 -6.80 -27.42 9.36
N SER A 419 -5.82 -28.04 9.99
CA SER A 419 -5.12 -27.51 11.16
C SER A 419 -3.60 -27.57 10.90
N PRO A 420 -3.04 -26.53 10.27
CA PRO A 420 -1.62 -26.51 9.92
C PRO A 420 -0.69 -26.46 11.15
N VAL A 421 -1.20 -25.93 12.26
CA VAL A 421 -0.54 -25.86 13.57
C VAL A 421 -1.52 -26.29 14.66
N GLU A 422 -1.01 -26.81 15.78
CA GLU A 422 -1.88 -27.26 16.88
C GLU A 422 -2.59 -26.09 17.58
N GLU A 423 -1.88 -24.98 17.75
CA GLU A 423 -2.34 -23.82 18.50
C GLU A 423 -1.72 -22.54 17.95
N ILE A 424 -2.44 -21.42 18.00
CA ILE A 424 -1.94 -20.08 17.69
C ILE A 424 -1.96 -19.27 18.97
N ALA A 425 -0.82 -18.70 19.33
CA ALA A 425 -0.67 -17.92 20.55
C ALA A 425 -1.50 -16.62 20.51
N PRO A 426 -1.81 -16.00 21.67
CA PRO A 426 -2.44 -14.70 21.73
C PRO A 426 -1.69 -13.67 20.89
N GLY A 427 -2.42 -12.93 20.06
CA GLY A 427 -1.84 -11.89 19.21
C GLY A 427 -1.02 -12.39 18.02
N GLU A 428 -0.85 -13.70 17.86
CA GLU A 428 0.03 -14.27 16.83
C GLU A 428 -0.61 -14.19 15.43
N VAL A 429 0.24 -13.84 14.45
CA VAL A 429 -0.06 -13.84 13.03
C VAL A 429 0.61 -15.03 12.37
N LYS A 430 -0.13 -15.75 11.53
CA LYS A 430 0.37 -16.83 10.67
C LYS A 430 0.00 -16.56 9.22
N ILE A 431 0.94 -16.80 8.30
CA ILE A 431 0.74 -16.68 6.87
C ILE A 431 1.19 -17.99 6.23
N PHE A 432 0.24 -18.76 5.72
CA PHE A 432 0.50 -20.06 5.10
C PHE A 432 0.40 -19.96 3.59
N PHE A 433 1.50 -20.21 2.89
CA PHE A 433 1.47 -20.44 1.45
C PHE A 433 1.05 -21.90 1.18
N ILE A 434 0.23 -22.12 0.18
CA ILE A 434 -0.31 -23.42 -0.28
C ILE A 434 -0.05 -23.49 -1.77
N GLY A 435 0.79 -24.43 -2.21
CA GLY A 435 1.18 -24.56 -3.62
C GLY A 435 1.71 -25.94 -3.96
N SER A 436 2.05 -26.20 -5.23
CA SER A 436 2.66 -27.47 -5.66
C SER A 436 4.06 -27.68 -5.08
N ASP A 437 4.76 -26.58 -4.79
CA ASP A 437 6.10 -26.53 -4.23
C ASP A 437 6.18 -25.42 -3.19
N SER A 438 7.13 -25.51 -2.24
CA SER A 438 7.35 -24.45 -1.26
C SER A 438 8.10 -23.25 -1.87
N PRO A 439 7.62 -22.01 -1.71
CA PRO A 439 8.34 -20.82 -2.18
C PRO A 439 9.62 -20.54 -1.38
N LEU A 440 9.83 -21.16 -0.22
CA LEU A 440 11.07 -21.00 0.58
C LEU A 440 12.33 -21.40 -0.19
N SER A 441 12.20 -22.30 -1.18
CA SER A 441 13.33 -22.63 -2.06
C SER A 441 13.79 -21.43 -2.89
N LEU A 442 12.94 -20.44 -3.16
CA LEU A 442 13.27 -19.17 -3.80
C LEU A 442 13.79 -18.15 -2.76
N THR A 443 13.18 -18.09 -1.58
CA THR A 443 13.58 -17.17 -0.51
C THR A 443 14.93 -17.57 0.12
N GLN A 444 15.21 -18.87 0.26
CA GLN A 444 16.55 -19.35 0.65
C GLN A 444 17.62 -19.03 -0.39
N VAL A 445 17.25 -18.92 -1.65
CA VAL A 445 18.14 -18.46 -2.74
C VAL A 445 18.53 -16.98 -2.55
N LEU A 446 17.67 -16.16 -1.96
CA LEU A 446 17.88 -14.72 -1.79
C LEU A 446 18.56 -14.35 -0.47
N LYS A 447 18.47 -15.15 0.59
CA LYS A 447 19.29 -14.95 1.80
C LYS A 447 20.75 -15.20 1.42
N GLU A 448 21.56 -14.16 1.38
CA GLU A 448 23.01 -14.29 1.17
C GLU A 448 23.58 -15.26 2.21
N ASN A 449 23.84 -16.49 1.78
CA ASN A 449 24.39 -17.49 2.66
C ASN A 449 25.84 -17.11 2.96
N THR A 450 26.08 -16.57 4.16
CA THR A 450 27.41 -16.15 4.65
C THR A 450 28.44 -17.27 4.68
N GLN A 451 28.02 -18.52 4.49
CA GLN A 451 28.89 -19.71 4.46
C GLN A 451 29.51 -19.97 3.09
N LEU A 452 29.09 -19.27 2.04
CA LEU A 452 29.66 -19.38 0.70
C LEU A 452 30.39 -18.11 0.30
N GLU A 453 31.67 -18.24 -0.04
CA GLU A 453 32.44 -17.22 -0.71
C GLU A 453 32.41 -17.45 -2.23
N LEU A 454 32.06 -16.44 -3.00
CA LEU A 454 32.07 -16.47 -4.45
C LEU A 454 32.91 -15.31 -4.99
N TYR A 455 33.97 -15.65 -5.73
CA TYR A 455 34.90 -14.66 -6.28
C TYR A 455 35.51 -15.12 -7.61
N PRO A 456 35.92 -14.18 -8.51
CA PRO A 456 35.56 -12.77 -8.46
C PRO A 456 34.05 -12.56 -8.70
N ASN A 457 33.51 -11.50 -8.14
CA ASN A 457 32.14 -11.06 -8.40
C ASN A 457 32.15 -9.51 -8.49
N PRO A 458 31.96 -8.92 -9.66
CA PRO A 458 31.59 -9.55 -10.95
C PRO A 458 32.65 -10.51 -11.52
N ALA A 459 32.17 -11.49 -12.30
CA ALA A 459 32.99 -12.51 -12.96
C ALA A 459 33.12 -12.23 -14.47
N GLU A 460 34.20 -12.70 -15.06
CA GLU A 460 34.42 -12.66 -16.52
C GLU A 460 34.44 -14.08 -17.11
N GLU A 461 35.46 -14.87 -16.84
CA GLU A 461 35.65 -16.21 -17.42
C GLU A 461 35.41 -17.35 -16.44
N VAL A 462 35.75 -17.15 -15.15
CA VAL A 462 35.78 -18.19 -14.14
C VAL A 462 35.29 -17.64 -12.80
N ILE A 463 34.56 -18.45 -12.07
CA ILE A 463 34.12 -18.20 -10.69
C ILE A 463 34.69 -19.28 -9.79
N PHE A 464 35.16 -18.88 -8.64
CA PHE A 464 35.48 -19.78 -7.54
C PHE A 464 34.37 -19.71 -6.48
N LEU A 465 33.82 -20.86 -6.14
CA LEU A 465 32.86 -20.98 -5.07
C LEU A 465 33.50 -21.79 -3.94
N LYS A 466 33.64 -21.21 -2.77
CA LYS A 466 34.27 -21.82 -1.60
C LYS A 466 33.27 -21.88 -0.45
N SER A 467 33.28 -23.00 0.26
CA SER A 467 32.54 -23.15 1.52
C SER A 467 33.53 -23.26 2.67
N GLU A 468 33.31 -22.47 3.73
CA GLU A 468 34.17 -22.51 4.93
C GLU A 468 33.79 -23.61 5.89
N SER A 469 32.54 -24.12 5.84
CA SER A 469 32.02 -25.01 6.90
C SER A 469 31.36 -26.29 6.39
N ALA A 470 31.29 -26.50 5.07
CA ALA A 470 30.64 -27.64 4.45
C ALA A 470 31.43 -28.16 3.23
N GLU A 471 31.21 -29.39 2.84
CA GLU A 471 31.77 -29.99 1.61
C GLU A 471 30.68 -30.09 0.56
N PHE A 472 31.00 -29.68 -0.69
CA PHE A 472 30.11 -29.86 -1.82
C PHE A 472 29.99 -31.34 -2.16
N ILE A 473 28.73 -31.80 -2.32
CA ILE A 473 28.40 -33.17 -2.68
C ILE A 473 27.32 -33.19 -3.78
N GLY A 474 27.53 -33.94 -4.86
CA GLY A 474 26.55 -34.09 -5.92
C GLY A 474 26.73 -33.15 -7.09
N SER A 475 26.00 -32.04 -7.19
CA SER A 475 26.04 -31.13 -8.35
C SER A 475 25.92 -29.66 -7.98
N TYR A 476 26.34 -28.79 -8.90
CA TYR A 476 25.91 -27.40 -8.91
C TYR A 476 25.02 -27.11 -10.12
N GLN A 477 24.16 -26.12 -9.99
CA GLN A 477 23.23 -25.65 -11.01
C GLN A 477 23.31 -24.13 -11.10
N ILE A 478 23.30 -23.57 -12.33
CA ILE A 478 23.28 -22.12 -12.59
C ILE A 478 21.96 -21.75 -13.25
N PHE A 479 21.31 -20.74 -12.70
CA PHE A 479 20.06 -20.20 -13.18
C PHE A 479 20.23 -18.74 -13.62
N ASP A 480 19.47 -18.28 -14.61
CA ASP A 480 19.32 -16.87 -14.93
C ASP A 480 18.36 -16.17 -13.95
N ALA A 481 18.21 -14.85 -14.08
CA ALA A 481 17.36 -14.03 -13.23
C ALA A 481 15.85 -14.40 -13.32
N SER A 482 15.44 -15.15 -14.35
CA SER A 482 14.08 -15.67 -14.50
C SER A 482 13.87 -17.04 -13.84
N GLY A 483 14.92 -17.64 -13.25
CA GLY A 483 14.88 -18.99 -12.67
C GLY A 483 15.10 -20.12 -13.67
N ARG A 484 15.41 -19.82 -14.94
CA ARG A 484 15.68 -20.84 -15.95
C ARG A 484 17.06 -21.46 -15.73
N LEU A 485 17.11 -22.80 -15.64
CA LEU A 485 18.36 -23.56 -15.54
C LEU A 485 19.18 -23.40 -16.84
N LEU A 486 20.42 -22.93 -16.69
CA LEU A 486 21.36 -22.74 -17.79
C LEU A 486 22.47 -23.79 -17.82
N LYS A 487 22.94 -24.23 -16.65
CA LYS A 487 24.10 -25.11 -16.51
C LYS A 487 23.95 -26.02 -15.29
N SER A 488 24.42 -27.26 -15.40
CA SER A 488 24.54 -28.18 -14.27
C SER A 488 25.79 -29.02 -14.45
N ALA A 489 26.55 -29.24 -13.36
CA ALA A 489 27.72 -30.12 -13.36
C ALA A 489 28.00 -30.68 -11.97
N SER A 490 28.84 -31.71 -11.89
CA SER A 490 29.22 -32.33 -10.63
C SER A 490 30.03 -31.38 -9.74
N ALA A 491 29.80 -31.46 -8.44
CA ALA A 491 30.38 -30.62 -7.40
C ALA A 491 30.88 -31.48 -6.22
N TRP A 492 32.16 -31.45 -5.96
CA TRP A 492 32.80 -32.22 -4.88
C TRP A 492 33.92 -31.41 -4.22
N GLY A 493 34.07 -31.50 -2.91
CA GLY A 493 35.12 -30.86 -2.14
C GLY A 493 34.67 -29.53 -1.47
N SER A 494 35.64 -28.72 -1.01
CA SER A 494 35.37 -27.44 -0.33
C SER A 494 35.50 -26.20 -1.23
N THR A 495 35.98 -26.39 -2.46
CA THR A 495 36.15 -25.31 -3.45
C THR A 495 35.79 -25.82 -4.85
N LEU A 496 34.95 -25.08 -5.55
CA LEU A 496 34.58 -25.37 -6.94
C LEU A 496 35.11 -24.29 -7.87
N THR A 497 35.57 -24.73 -9.04
CA THR A 497 35.94 -23.85 -10.15
C THR A 497 34.87 -23.96 -11.24
N ILE A 498 34.21 -22.86 -11.55
CA ILE A 498 33.03 -22.82 -12.39
C ILE A 498 33.29 -21.93 -13.60
N PRO A 499 33.31 -22.47 -14.84
CA PRO A 499 33.42 -21.66 -16.04
C PRO A 499 32.18 -20.74 -16.20
N ALA A 500 32.43 -19.44 -16.39
CA ALA A 500 31.41 -18.41 -16.58
C ALA A 500 31.49 -17.70 -17.94
N GLY A 501 32.55 -17.94 -18.71
CA GLY A 501 32.78 -17.23 -19.97
C GLY A 501 31.77 -17.53 -21.09
N ASP A 502 30.96 -18.56 -20.95
CA ASP A 502 29.83 -18.90 -21.83
C ASP A 502 28.49 -18.27 -21.39
N LEU A 503 28.47 -17.62 -20.23
CA LEU A 503 27.31 -16.88 -19.75
C LEU A 503 27.38 -15.44 -20.29
N GLY A 504 26.26 -14.92 -20.76
CA GLY A 504 26.14 -13.51 -21.16
C GLY A 504 26.26 -12.56 -19.95
N ARG A 505 26.38 -11.25 -20.23
CA ARG A 505 26.33 -10.24 -19.16
C ARG A 505 24.99 -10.30 -18.44
N GLY A 506 24.99 -10.35 -17.12
CA GLY A 506 23.74 -10.46 -16.37
C GLY A 506 23.92 -10.90 -14.92
N ILE A 507 22.77 -11.04 -14.24
CA ILE A 507 22.69 -11.57 -12.88
C ILE A 507 22.32 -13.04 -12.97
N TYR A 508 23.02 -13.86 -12.20
CA TYR A 508 22.87 -15.31 -12.15
C TYR A 508 22.82 -15.81 -10.71
N PHE A 509 22.24 -16.98 -10.54
CA PHE A 509 22.21 -17.69 -9.27
C PHE A 509 22.86 -19.06 -9.43
N ILE A 510 23.70 -19.43 -8.50
CA ILE A 510 24.26 -20.76 -8.41
C ILE A 510 23.69 -21.50 -7.21
N ARG A 511 23.14 -22.67 -7.44
CA ARG A 511 22.70 -23.62 -6.39
C ARG A 511 23.67 -24.78 -6.35
N THR A 512 24.05 -25.22 -5.16
CA THR A 512 24.88 -26.42 -4.96
C THR A 512 24.46 -27.16 -3.71
N ASP A 513 24.59 -28.49 -3.74
CA ASP A 513 24.33 -29.35 -2.59
C ASP A 513 25.61 -29.56 -1.78
N THR A 514 25.48 -29.57 -0.46
CA THR A 514 26.57 -29.82 0.49
C THR A 514 26.15 -30.89 1.49
N ASN A 515 27.12 -31.41 2.23
CA ASN A 515 26.87 -32.34 3.34
C ASN A 515 26.05 -31.72 4.50
N LYS A 516 25.71 -30.42 4.42
CA LYS A 516 24.87 -29.68 5.38
C LYS A 516 23.59 -29.12 4.77
N GLY A 517 23.27 -29.48 3.53
CA GLY A 517 22.09 -29.01 2.80
C GLY A 517 22.43 -28.24 1.51
N SER A 518 21.40 -27.81 0.80
CA SER A 518 21.54 -27.02 -0.42
C SER A 518 21.85 -25.56 -0.10
N LEU A 519 22.84 -24.99 -0.82
CA LEU A 519 23.26 -23.59 -0.68
C LEU A 519 23.11 -22.86 -2.01
N VAL A 520 22.80 -21.59 -1.95
CA VAL A 520 22.63 -20.73 -3.14
C VAL A 520 23.38 -19.42 -2.97
N LYS A 521 23.95 -18.89 -4.06
CA LYS A 521 24.64 -17.60 -4.09
C LYS A 521 24.35 -16.86 -5.40
N ARG A 522 24.14 -15.55 -5.32
CA ARG A 522 24.02 -14.65 -6.47
C ARG A 522 25.41 -14.22 -6.96
N PHE A 523 25.58 -14.10 -8.28
CA PHE A 523 26.76 -13.51 -8.90
C PHE A 523 26.41 -12.73 -10.15
N VAL A 524 27.33 -11.87 -10.58
CA VAL A 524 27.21 -11.01 -11.77
C VAL A 524 28.30 -11.40 -12.77
N VAL A 525 27.95 -11.52 -14.06
CA VAL A 525 28.89 -11.65 -15.17
C VAL A 525 28.93 -10.33 -15.94
N GLN A 526 30.15 -9.81 -16.20
CA GLN A 526 30.39 -8.56 -16.94
C GLN A 526 30.81 -8.78 -18.40
#